data_5206274e6742bbfaa1a1eefc0f8e7503
#
_entry.id   5206274e6742bbfaa1a1eefc0f8e7503
#
_cell.length_a   1.000
_cell.length_b   1.000
_cell.length_c   1.000
_cell.angle_alpha   90.00
_cell.angle_beta   90.00
_cell.angle_gamma   90.00
#
_symmetry.space_group_name_H-M   'P 1'
#
loop_
_entity.id
_entity.type
_entity.pdbx_description
1 polymer ?
#
loop_
_entity_poly.entity_id
_entity_poly.type
_entity_poly.pdbx_seq_one_letter_code
_entity_poly.pdbx_strand_id
1 'polypeptide(L)'
;MVVTGLSGSGKSSLAFDTIYAEGQRRYMETLSTYARQFVGTMERPDVDKITGLSPVVAIEQKTTNKNPRSTVGTVTEINDFLRLLYARASRAYSPVTGEEMVHYTDEQIAELIMTGFAGRKIALMAPIVKGRKGHYRELFESLAKKGYIYARIDGEIREISAGMRLDRYKIHTIDLVVDRLVVAEDARDRVMTSLRESMRQGKGTMAVYDYGTEQQRFYSRHLMCPSTGVAFEDPAPHTFSFNSPKGACPHCNGLGEEAVFDVGKIIPDARLSLREGAVGPLGKYRNNMLFAILEMLGRRYDFTLDDPVESFSEEALNAVLYGDSEPLTVDLTEFANAGGKRLVSWDGMAEWIGRNFDEDSKRGEKWREQFLVYKPCSVCGGSRLRSEALQFRIGGRNIAEVSAMSISDFADWMSRIEEHFTEKERKIAQEVVKEIRERLRFLIEVGSVSYTHLTLPTI
;
A
#
# COMPACT_ATOMS: atom_id res chain seq x y z
N MET A 1 -16.22 -43.14 12.77
CA MET A 1 -16.39 -43.79 11.45
C MET A 1 -15.36 -43.22 10.50
N VAL A 2 -14.62 -44.02 9.75
CA VAL A 2 -13.64 -43.59 8.74
C VAL A 2 -14.18 -43.97 7.37
N VAL A 3 -14.21 -43.02 6.43
CA VAL A 3 -14.64 -43.26 5.04
C VAL A 3 -13.41 -43.29 4.14
N THR A 4 -13.13 -44.46 3.55
CA THR A 4 -11.96 -44.69 2.68
C THR A 4 -12.41 -45.07 1.27
N GLY A 5 -11.54 -44.83 0.28
CA GLY A 5 -11.81 -45.16 -1.13
C GLY A 5 -10.88 -44.39 -2.09
N LEU A 6 -10.92 -44.73 -3.36
CA LEU A 6 -10.15 -44.08 -4.41
C LEU A 6 -10.55 -42.61 -4.58
N SER A 7 -9.66 -41.76 -5.16
CA SER A 7 -10.00 -40.39 -5.52
C SER A 7 -11.18 -40.39 -6.50
N GLY A 8 -12.16 -39.48 -6.30
CA GLY A 8 -13.37 -39.46 -7.12
C GLY A 8 -14.47 -40.47 -6.76
N SER A 9 -14.30 -41.29 -5.72
CA SER A 9 -15.30 -42.32 -5.32
C SER A 9 -16.52 -41.77 -4.55
N GLY A 10 -16.71 -40.46 -4.48
CA GLY A 10 -17.86 -39.85 -3.80
C GLY A 10 -17.74 -39.71 -2.27
N LYS A 11 -16.56 -39.95 -1.67
CA LYS A 11 -16.39 -39.85 -0.20
C LYS A 11 -16.78 -38.51 0.38
N SER A 12 -16.33 -37.45 -0.28
CA SER A 12 -16.63 -36.05 0.12
C SER A 12 -18.12 -35.74 -0.06
N SER A 13 -18.71 -36.16 -1.17
CA SER A 13 -20.14 -35.98 -1.41
C SER A 13 -21.00 -36.71 -0.39
N LEU A 14 -20.64 -37.94 -0.02
CA LEU A 14 -21.32 -38.65 1.05
C LEU A 14 -21.20 -37.92 2.39
N ALA A 15 -20.01 -37.46 2.74
CA ALA A 15 -19.77 -36.81 4.03
C ALA A 15 -20.41 -35.40 4.10
N PHE A 16 -20.22 -34.56 3.09
CA PHE A 16 -20.63 -33.16 3.11
C PHE A 16 -21.98 -32.92 2.44
N ASP A 17 -22.18 -33.40 1.22
CA ASP A 17 -23.41 -33.12 0.46
C ASP A 17 -24.61 -33.96 0.95
N THR A 18 -24.35 -35.05 1.70
CA THR A 18 -25.39 -35.94 2.19
C THR A 18 -25.51 -35.86 3.71
N ILE A 19 -24.54 -36.37 4.46
CA ILE A 19 -24.65 -36.55 5.93
C ILE A 19 -24.66 -35.17 6.62
N TYR A 20 -23.69 -34.31 6.29
CA TYR A 20 -23.61 -33.00 6.88
C TYR A 20 -24.80 -32.12 6.48
N ALA A 21 -25.15 -32.09 5.20
CA ALA A 21 -26.27 -31.30 4.69
C ALA A 21 -27.60 -31.67 5.36
N GLU A 22 -27.90 -32.98 5.54
CA GLU A 22 -29.10 -33.43 6.24
C GLU A 22 -29.06 -33.10 7.74
N GLY A 23 -27.91 -33.26 8.39
CA GLY A 23 -27.76 -32.89 9.80
C GLY A 23 -27.95 -31.40 10.04
N GLN A 24 -27.42 -30.56 9.17
CA GLN A 24 -27.59 -29.14 9.24
C GLN A 24 -29.02 -28.70 8.91
N ARG A 25 -29.66 -29.31 7.91
CA ARG A 25 -31.07 -29.10 7.59
C ARG A 25 -31.97 -29.36 8.79
N ARG A 26 -31.80 -30.48 9.48
CA ARG A 26 -32.53 -30.80 10.71
C ARG A 26 -32.27 -29.82 11.84
N TYR A 27 -31.01 -29.40 12.00
CA TYR A 27 -30.68 -28.36 12.98
C TYR A 27 -31.44 -27.05 12.69
N MET A 28 -31.47 -26.64 11.41
CA MET A 28 -32.20 -25.44 11.00
C MET A 28 -33.72 -25.54 11.24
N GLU A 29 -34.30 -26.73 11.14
CA GLU A 29 -35.69 -26.98 11.47
C GLU A 29 -36.03 -26.77 12.96
N THR A 30 -35.03 -26.89 13.84
CA THR A 30 -35.21 -26.60 15.28
C THR A 30 -35.23 -25.12 15.61
N LEU A 31 -34.78 -24.27 14.69
CA LEU A 31 -34.77 -22.82 14.89
C LEU A 31 -36.18 -22.23 14.82
N SER A 32 -36.37 -21.07 15.48
CA SER A 32 -37.64 -20.35 15.44
C SER A 32 -37.99 -19.91 14.00
N THR A 33 -39.28 -19.76 13.71
CA THR A 33 -39.74 -19.30 12.39
C THR A 33 -39.11 -17.99 11.96
N TYR A 34 -38.87 -17.11 12.91
CA TYR A 34 -38.18 -15.84 12.66
C TYR A 34 -36.72 -16.04 12.22
N ALA A 35 -35.96 -16.86 12.95
CA ALA A 35 -34.56 -17.16 12.61
C ALA A 35 -34.43 -17.85 11.22
N ARG A 36 -35.37 -18.73 10.87
CA ARG A 36 -35.40 -19.42 9.57
C ARG A 36 -35.59 -18.46 8.37
N GLN A 37 -36.26 -17.33 8.54
CA GLN A 37 -36.40 -16.31 7.48
C GLN A 37 -35.07 -15.66 7.09
N PHE A 38 -34.11 -15.57 8.01
CA PHE A 38 -32.81 -14.99 7.75
C PHE A 38 -31.77 -16.00 7.24
N VAL A 39 -31.90 -17.26 7.63
CA VAL A 39 -30.90 -18.31 7.28
C VAL A 39 -31.25 -19.01 5.95
N GLY A 40 -32.48 -18.89 5.50
CA GLY A 40 -32.97 -19.55 4.29
C GLY A 40 -33.39 -21.01 4.53
N THR A 41 -33.96 -21.64 3.52
CA THR A 41 -34.32 -23.04 3.51
C THR A 41 -33.22 -23.85 2.82
N MET A 42 -32.74 -24.92 3.45
CA MET A 42 -31.81 -25.85 2.83
C MET A 42 -32.59 -26.95 2.09
N GLU A 43 -32.15 -27.26 0.89
CA GLU A 43 -32.72 -28.40 0.13
C GLU A 43 -32.40 -29.71 0.81
N ARG A 44 -33.35 -30.64 0.74
CA ARG A 44 -33.13 -31.99 1.29
C ARG A 44 -32.21 -32.77 0.34
N PRO A 45 -31.15 -33.43 0.88
CA PRO A 45 -30.35 -34.35 0.06
C PRO A 45 -31.21 -35.45 -0.54
N ASP A 46 -30.84 -35.89 -1.73
CA ASP A 46 -31.52 -37.03 -2.42
C ASP A 46 -31.13 -38.36 -1.78
N VAL A 47 -31.87 -38.69 -0.73
CA VAL A 47 -31.68 -39.92 0.06
C VAL A 47 -33.04 -40.47 0.56
N ASP A 48 -33.16 -41.74 0.59
CA ASP A 48 -34.39 -42.41 1.07
C ASP A 48 -34.63 -42.10 2.55
N LYS A 49 -33.65 -42.35 3.42
CA LYS A 49 -33.77 -42.12 4.85
C LYS A 49 -32.42 -42.05 5.55
N ILE A 50 -32.25 -41.02 6.41
CA ILE A 50 -31.13 -40.92 7.35
C ILE A 50 -31.71 -40.82 8.77
N THR A 51 -31.24 -41.63 9.71
CA THR A 51 -31.67 -41.62 11.12
C THR A 51 -30.47 -41.52 12.05
N GLY A 52 -30.69 -41.00 13.27
CA GLY A 52 -29.63 -40.96 14.30
C GLY A 52 -28.61 -39.84 14.13
N LEU A 53 -28.88 -38.79 13.31
CA LEU A 53 -28.03 -37.64 13.22
C LEU A 53 -28.29 -36.66 14.36
N SER A 54 -27.23 -36.35 15.12
CA SER A 54 -27.18 -35.20 16.04
C SER A 54 -26.86 -33.92 15.26
N PRO A 55 -26.95 -32.72 15.87
CA PRO A 55 -26.41 -31.52 15.29
C PRO A 55 -24.95 -31.72 14.87
N VAL A 56 -24.62 -31.35 13.64
CA VAL A 56 -23.34 -31.65 13.02
C VAL A 56 -22.53 -30.38 12.77
N VAL A 57 -21.22 -30.48 12.94
CA VAL A 57 -20.23 -29.51 12.55
C VAL A 57 -19.28 -30.15 11.55
N ALA A 58 -19.06 -29.54 10.41
CA ALA A 58 -18.09 -30.01 9.44
C ALA A 58 -16.86 -29.11 9.45
N ILE A 59 -15.70 -29.74 9.37
CA ILE A 59 -14.43 -29.09 9.13
C ILE A 59 -13.97 -29.54 7.75
N GLU A 60 -14.08 -28.62 6.79
CA GLU A 60 -13.68 -28.88 5.42
C GLU A 60 -12.26 -28.39 5.16
N GLN A 61 -11.53 -29.13 4.36
CA GLN A 61 -10.33 -28.62 3.75
C GLN A 61 -10.75 -27.65 2.64
N LYS A 62 -10.64 -26.33 2.87
CA LYS A 62 -10.90 -25.35 1.83
C LYS A 62 -9.83 -25.47 0.74
N THR A 63 -10.26 -25.91 -0.43
CA THR A 63 -9.38 -26.07 -1.60
C THR A 63 -9.17 -24.77 -2.38
N THR A 64 -10.00 -23.74 -2.15
CA THR A 64 -9.87 -22.43 -2.80
C THR A 64 -10.37 -21.32 -1.89
N ASN A 65 -9.49 -20.44 -1.47
CA ASN A 65 -9.86 -19.19 -0.82
C ASN A 65 -9.73 -18.05 -1.84
N LYS A 66 -10.86 -17.51 -2.27
CA LYS A 66 -10.88 -16.39 -3.23
C LYS A 66 -10.56 -15.02 -2.60
N ASN A 67 -10.37 -14.97 -1.28
CA ASN A 67 -10.06 -13.70 -0.62
C ASN A 67 -8.54 -13.46 -0.62
N PRO A 68 -8.01 -12.53 -1.43
CA PRO A 68 -6.57 -12.26 -1.52
C PRO A 68 -5.99 -11.68 -0.23
N ARG A 69 -6.84 -11.29 0.73
CA ARG A 69 -6.45 -10.76 2.04
C ARG A 69 -6.34 -11.82 3.12
N SER A 70 -6.83 -13.04 2.85
CA SER A 70 -6.72 -14.17 3.76
C SER A 70 -5.40 -14.90 3.49
N THR A 71 -4.46 -14.76 4.41
CA THR A 71 -3.13 -15.37 4.34
C THR A 71 -2.91 -16.31 5.53
N VAL A 72 -1.92 -17.20 5.43
CA VAL A 72 -1.51 -18.07 6.55
C VAL A 72 -1.28 -17.24 7.79
N GLY A 73 -0.56 -16.12 7.68
CA GLY A 73 -0.28 -15.24 8.82
C GLY A 73 -1.51 -14.61 9.46
N THR A 74 -2.58 -14.33 8.67
CA THR A 74 -3.82 -13.76 9.23
C THR A 74 -4.72 -14.81 9.86
N VAL A 75 -4.77 -16.01 9.29
CA VAL A 75 -5.60 -17.11 9.83
C VAL A 75 -5.01 -17.69 11.11
N THR A 76 -3.69 -17.73 11.21
CA THR A 76 -2.97 -18.18 12.42
C THR A 76 -2.80 -17.09 13.47
N GLU A 77 -3.28 -15.88 13.21
CA GLU A 77 -3.09 -14.67 14.05
C GLU A 77 -1.63 -14.24 14.23
N ILE A 78 -0.67 -14.95 13.66
CA ILE A 78 0.77 -14.61 13.74
C ILE A 78 1.01 -13.17 13.25
N ASN A 79 0.31 -12.76 12.20
CA ASN A 79 0.45 -11.41 11.65
C ASN A 79 -0.02 -10.32 12.64
N ASP A 80 -1.01 -10.61 13.48
CA ASP A 80 -1.50 -9.65 14.47
C ASP A 80 -0.47 -9.43 15.59
N PHE A 81 0.12 -10.52 16.08
CA PHE A 81 1.21 -10.45 17.03
C PHE A 81 2.47 -9.82 16.43
N LEU A 82 2.80 -10.13 15.18
CA LEU A 82 3.94 -9.54 14.50
C LEU A 82 3.79 -8.02 14.34
N ARG A 83 2.60 -7.55 13.98
CA ARG A 83 2.29 -6.10 13.92
C ARG A 83 2.43 -5.42 15.29
N LEU A 84 1.99 -6.09 16.34
CA LEU A 84 2.14 -5.59 17.71
C LEU A 84 3.62 -5.52 18.11
N LEU A 85 4.40 -6.55 17.77
CA LEU A 85 5.82 -6.62 18.03
C LEU A 85 6.57 -5.45 17.35
N TYR A 86 6.31 -5.24 16.06
CA TYR A 86 6.91 -4.13 15.31
C TYR A 86 6.47 -2.76 15.85
N ALA A 87 5.22 -2.60 16.26
CA ALA A 87 4.75 -1.36 16.85
C ALA A 87 5.40 -1.02 18.21
N ARG A 88 5.95 -2.02 18.91
CA ARG A 88 6.47 -1.85 20.28
C ARG A 88 7.97 -1.94 20.40
N ALA A 89 8.64 -2.68 19.53
CA ALA A 89 10.05 -3.03 19.65
C ALA A 89 10.88 -2.80 18.38
N SER A 90 10.31 -2.25 17.31
CA SER A 90 11.09 -1.90 16.11
C SER A 90 11.74 -0.54 16.23
N ARG A 91 12.83 -0.36 15.50
CA ARG A 91 13.52 0.93 15.32
C ARG A 91 13.24 1.46 13.93
N ALA A 92 13.01 2.77 13.84
CA ALA A 92 12.74 3.45 12.58
C ALA A 92 14.05 3.95 11.93
N TYR A 93 14.14 3.85 10.61
CA TYR A 93 15.30 4.32 9.85
C TYR A 93 14.86 5.30 8.76
N SER A 94 15.72 6.27 8.49
CA SER A 94 15.47 7.25 7.43
C SER A 94 15.54 6.59 6.04
N PRO A 95 14.53 6.77 5.18
CA PRO A 95 14.57 6.22 3.82
C PRO A 95 15.60 6.93 2.93
N VAL A 96 16.10 8.10 3.35
CA VAL A 96 17.06 8.92 2.58
C VAL A 96 18.50 8.59 2.96
N THR A 97 18.79 8.51 4.26
CA THR A 97 20.16 8.37 4.77
C THR A 97 20.45 7.01 5.40
N GLY A 98 19.43 6.21 5.71
CA GLY A 98 19.58 4.97 6.48
C GLY A 98 19.88 5.19 7.97
N GLU A 99 19.94 6.43 8.44
CA GLU A 99 20.16 6.79 9.85
C GLU A 99 18.98 6.35 10.70
N GLU A 100 19.27 5.90 11.94
CA GLU A 100 18.21 5.62 12.91
C GLU A 100 17.47 6.91 13.29
N MET A 101 16.15 6.86 13.25
CA MET A 101 15.29 7.97 13.60
C MET A 101 15.04 7.96 15.10
N VAL A 102 15.14 9.11 15.71
CA VAL A 102 15.08 9.29 17.16
C VAL A 102 14.03 10.33 17.53
N HIS A 103 13.51 10.22 18.71
CA HIS A 103 12.73 11.26 19.37
C HIS A 103 13.45 11.66 20.66
N TYR A 104 13.33 12.94 21.02
CA TYR A 104 14.01 13.50 22.17
C TYR A 104 13.01 14.16 23.13
N THR A 105 13.31 14.12 24.42
CA THR A 105 12.66 15.02 25.38
C THR A 105 13.25 16.42 25.26
N ASP A 106 12.54 17.43 25.79
CA ASP A 106 13.02 18.82 25.76
C ASP A 106 14.36 18.95 26.50
N GLU A 107 14.53 18.22 27.59
CA GLU A 107 15.75 18.20 28.39
C GLU A 107 16.93 17.62 27.61
N GLN A 108 16.70 16.52 26.88
CA GLN A 108 17.72 15.90 26.02
C GLN A 108 18.10 16.84 24.87
N ILE A 109 17.14 17.52 24.24
CA ILE A 109 17.43 18.49 23.18
C ILE A 109 18.24 19.66 23.73
N ALA A 110 17.85 20.20 24.88
CA ALA A 110 18.60 21.29 25.50
C ALA A 110 20.06 20.87 25.81
N GLU A 111 20.27 19.67 26.35
CA GLU A 111 21.62 19.14 26.60
C GLU A 111 22.44 18.98 25.30
N LEU A 112 21.82 18.45 24.23
CA LEU A 112 22.46 18.32 22.92
C LEU A 112 22.80 19.67 22.31
N ILE A 113 21.98 20.72 22.55
CA ILE A 113 22.27 22.07 22.09
C ILE A 113 23.43 22.65 22.90
N MET A 114 23.38 22.54 24.23
CA MET A 114 24.40 23.10 25.12
C MET A 114 25.80 22.49 24.90
N THR A 115 25.84 21.15 24.64
CA THR A 115 27.11 20.45 24.42
C THR A 115 27.58 20.55 22.97
N GLY A 116 26.68 20.37 22.00
CA GLY A 116 27.03 20.30 20.57
C GLY A 116 27.34 21.65 19.93
N PHE A 117 26.82 22.75 20.50
CA PHE A 117 26.98 24.10 19.96
C PHE A 117 27.65 25.08 20.95
N ALA A 118 28.33 24.57 21.96
CA ALA A 118 29.02 25.43 22.94
C ALA A 118 29.90 26.49 22.28
N GLY A 119 29.75 27.76 22.69
CA GLY A 119 30.46 28.89 22.16
C GLY A 119 30.05 29.35 20.74
N ARG A 120 29.12 28.69 20.10
CA ARG A 120 28.68 28.99 18.72
C ARG A 120 27.45 29.90 18.71
N LYS A 121 27.36 30.72 17.64
CA LYS A 121 26.16 31.51 17.37
C LYS A 121 25.17 30.64 16.57
N ILE A 122 23.99 30.46 17.14
CA ILE A 122 22.93 29.64 16.56
C ILE A 122 21.62 30.39 16.42
N ALA A 123 20.73 29.87 15.56
CA ALA A 123 19.31 30.23 15.54
C ALA A 123 18.47 29.01 15.91
N LEU A 124 17.56 29.18 16.87
CA LEU A 124 16.52 28.21 17.19
C LEU A 124 15.30 28.51 16.31
N MET A 125 14.88 27.54 15.55
CA MET A 125 13.87 27.72 14.49
C MET A 125 12.73 26.69 14.61
N ALA A 126 11.56 27.09 14.15
CA ALA A 126 10.40 26.24 14.02
C ALA A 126 10.07 26.03 12.53
N PRO A 127 10.13 24.81 11.99
CA PRO A 127 9.68 24.50 10.63
C PRO A 127 8.18 24.70 10.51
N ILE A 128 7.74 25.66 9.67
CA ILE A 128 6.32 25.99 9.47
C ILE A 128 5.82 25.45 8.12
N VAL A 129 6.63 25.58 7.08
CA VAL A 129 6.29 25.13 5.72
C VAL A 129 7.44 24.29 5.18
N LYS A 130 7.16 23.08 4.72
CA LYS A 130 8.14 22.18 4.09
C LYS A 130 7.70 21.88 2.66
N GLY A 131 8.43 22.40 1.68
CA GLY A 131 8.32 22.02 0.28
C GLY A 131 6.92 22.21 -0.34
N ARG A 132 6.24 23.33 -0.10
CA ARG A 132 4.89 23.59 -0.61
C ARG A 132 4.82 24.89 -1.43
N LYS A 133 3.99 24.87 -2.48
CA LYS A 133 3.68 26.08 -3.26
C LYS A 133 2.75 26.99 -2.48
N GLY A 134 2.91 28.32 -2.65
CA GLY A 134 2.03 29.31 -2.03
C GLY A 134 2.68 30.68 -1.89
N HIS A 135 1.89 31.74 -1.77
CA HIS A 135 2.39 33.11 -1.57
C HIS A 135 2.65 33.48 -0.11
N TYR A 136 2.09 32.76 0.85
CA TYR A 136 2.29 32.84 2.32
C TYR A 136 2.10 34.23 2.96
N ARG A 137 1.39 35.16 2.33
CA ARG A 137 1.17 36.52 2.84
C ARG A 137 0.51 36.49 4.22
N GLU A 138 -0.60 35.79 4.38
CA GLU A 138 -1.34 35.69 5.64
C GLU A 138 -0.49 35.07 6.76
N LEU A 139 0.35 34.09 6.42
CA LEU A 139 1.30 33.50 7.37
C LEU A 139 2.26 34.56 7.90
N PHE A 140 2.93 35.31 7.04
CA PHE A 140 3.87 36.35 7.45
C PHE A 140 3.20 37.48 8.25
N GLU A 141 2.00 37.90 7.86
CA GLU A 141 1.22 38.89 8.62
C GLU A 141 0.85 38.34 10.04
N SER A 142 0.50 37.07 10.15
CA SER A 142 0.22 36.42 11.42
C SER A 142 1.46 36.31 12.32
N LEU A 143 2.62 35.96 11.73
CA LEU A 143 3.89 35.85 12.46
C LEU A 143 4.37 37.24 12.93
N ALA A 144 4.28 38.26 12.09
CA ALA A 144 4.61 39.65 12.46
C ALA A 144 3.72 40.17 13.62
N LYS A 145 2.40 39.88 13.60
CA LYS A 145 1.48 40.22 14.70
C LYS A 145 1.84 39.56 16.01
N LYS A 146 2.45 38.35 15.97
CA LYS A 146 2.97 37.65 17.16
C LYS A 146 4.33 38.13 17.63
N GLY A 147 4.93 39.10 16.95
CA GLY A 147 6.21 39.71 17.33
C GLY A 147 7.45 39.00 16.78
N TYR A 148 7.31 38.08 15.83
CA TYR A 148 8.46 37.44 15.19
C TYR A 148 9.01 38.32 14.11
N ILE A 149 10.35 38.43 14.05
CA ILE A 149 11.05 39.35 13.16
C ILE A 149 11.70 38.66 11.97
N TYR A 150 12.14 37.42 12.12
CA TYR A 150 12.92 36.73 11.13
C TYR A 150 12.32 35.36 10.75
N ALA A 151 12.45 35.01 9.48
CA ALA A 151 12.19 33.66 8.97
C ALA A 151 13.33 33.23 8.04
N ARG A 152 13.67 31.95 8.04
CA ARG A 152 14.56 31.36 7.05
C ARG A 152 13.69 30.83 5.91
N ILE A 153 13.87 31.40 4.73
CA ILE A 153 13.05 31.13 3.54
C ILE A 153 13.97 30.60 2.46
N ASP A 154 13.73 29.37 2.02
CA ASP A 154 14.49 28.71 0.96
C ASP A 154 16.01 28.73 1.20
N GLY A 155 16.40 28.61 2.47
CA GLY A 155 17.81 28.61 2.87
C GLY A 155 18.35 29.95 3.37
N GLU A 156 17.69 31.08 3.14
CA GLU A 156 18.14 32.41 3.54
C GLU A 156 17.32 32.98 4.70
N ILE A 157 18.01 33.53 5.71
CA ILE A 157 17.33 34.22 6.82
C ILE A 157 17.00 35.66 6.35
N ARG A 158 15.70 35.96 6.34
CA ARG A 158 15.14 37.25 5.91
C ARG A 158 14.26 37.83 7.01
N GLU A 159 14.19 39.18 7.06
CA GLU A 159 13.28 39.90 7.94
C GLU A 159 11.83 39.81 7.39
N ILE A 160 10.90 39.57 8.30
CA ILE A 160 9.47 39.53 7.98
C ILE A 160 8.96 40.94 7.86
N SER A 161 8.75 41.42 6.63
CA SER A 161 8.26 42.79 6.35
C SER A 161 6.74 42.80 6.13
N ALA A 162 6.13 43.96 6.36
CA ALA A 162 4.70 44.16 6.12
C ALA A 162 4.36 43.92 4.64
N GLY A 163 3.36 43.08 4.37
CA GLY A 163 2.95 42.75 3.01
C GLY A 163 3.86 41.72 2.29
N MET A 164 4.82 41.13 2.99
CA MET A 164 5.71 40.12 2.43
C MET A 164 4.93 38.97 1.79
N ARG A 165 5.33 38.62 0.56
CA ARG A 165 4.76 37.51 -0.20
C ARG A 165 5.83 36.81 -1.02
N LEU A 166 5.67 35.49 -1.19
CA LEU A 166 6.54 34.66 -2.01
C LEU A 166 5.89 34.35 -3.38
N ASP A 167 6.67 33.79 -4.29
CA ASP A 167 6.17 33.36 -5.60
C ASP A 167 5.20 32.18 -5.45
N ARG A 168 3.95 32.36 -5.85
CA ARG A 168 2.86 31.38 -5.73
C ARG A 168 3.18 30.05 -6.41
N TYR A 169 3.95 30.06 -7.48
CA TYR A 169 4.19 28.90 -8.34
C TYR A 169 5.44 28.12 -7.95
N LYS A 170 6.30 28.69 -7.12
CA LYS A 170 7.51 28.02 -6.61
C LYS A 170 7.23 27.24 -5.33
N ILE A 171 8.03 26.21 -5.13
CA ILE A 171 8.03 25.43 -3.89
C ILE A 171 8.88 26.17 -2.87
N HIS A 172 8.33 26.38 -1.67
CA HIS A 172 9.00 27.08 -0.59
C HIS A 172 9.14 26.23 0.66
N THR A 173 10.24 26.46 1.38
CA THR A 173 10.47 25.96 2.75
C THR A 173 10.66 27.16 3.66
N ILE A 174 9.86 27.23 4.74
CA ILE A 174 9.86 28.38 5.65
C ILE A 174 10.05 27.88 7.09
N ASP A 175 11.16 28.28 7.71
CA ASP A 175 11.44 28.03 9.12
C ASP A 175 11.35 29.38 9.87
N LEU A 176 10.50 29.43 10.89
CA LEU A 176 10.38 30.62 11.75
C LEU A 176 11.59 30.70 12.68
N VAL A 177 12.31 31.80 12.68
CA VAL A 177 13.40 32.05 13.62
C VAL A 177 12.79 32.56 14.95
N VAL A 178 12.86 31.71 15.97
CA VAL A 178 12.29 32.01 17.30
C VAL A 178 13.29 32.80 18.15
N ASP A 179 14.55 32.38 18.15
CA ASP A 179 15.62 33.08 18.90
C ASP A 179 16.97 32.92 18.18
N ARG A 180 17.86 33.90 18.42
CA ARG A 180 19.25 33.91 17.97
C ARG A 180 20.15 34.20 19.15
N LEU A 181 21.03 33.28 19.50
CA LEU A 181 21.88 33.39 20.67
C LEU A 181 23.27 32.77 20.45
N VAL A 182 24.20 33.12 21.32
CA VAL A 182 25.46 32.39 21.47
C VAL A 182 25.27 31.41 22.63
N VAL A 183 25.65 30.15 22.42
CA VAL A 183 25.49 29.10 23.45
C VAL A 183 26.59 29.24 24.47
N ALA A 184 26.32 30.00 25.53
CA ALA A 184 27.20 30.15 26.70
C ALA A 184 26.69 29.28 27.86
N GLU A 185 27.52 29.02 28.89
CA GLU A 185 27.16 28.15 30.02
C GLU A 185 25.91 28.63 30.75
N ASP A 186 25.70 29.93 30.85
CA ASP A 186 24.56 30.58 31.47
C ASP A 186 23.31 30.67 30.57
N ALA A 187 23.40 30.27 29.33
CA ALA A 187 22.32 30.38 28.36
C ALA A 187 21.24 29.27 28.48
N ARG A 188 21.37 28.31 29.40
CA ARG A 188 20.50 27.12 29.51
C ARG A 188 19.01 27.47 29.63
N ASP A 189 18.65 28.40 30.52
CA ASP A 189 17.24 28.77 30.70
C ASP A 189 16.66 29.50 29.51
N ARG A 190 17.44 30.30 28.81
CA ARG A 190 17.07 30.94 27.56
C ARG A 190 16.88 29.90 26.44
N VAL A 191 17.81 28.93 26.33
CA VAL A 191 17.71 27.83 25.37
C VAL A 191 16.44 27.03 25.63
N MET A 192 16.13 26.66 26.91
CA MET A 192 14.91 25.92 27.25
C MET A 192 13.64 26.70 26.89
N THR A 193 13.60 28.00 27.15
CA THR A 193 12.45 28.84 26.86
C THR A 193 12.23 28.92 25.32
N SER A 194 13.29 29.20 24.59
CA SER A 194 13.23 29.32 23.11
C SER A 194 13.00 27.97 22.43
N LEU A 195 13.50 26.86 23.01
CA LEU A 195 13.22 25.49 22.59
C LEU A 195 11.72 25.18 22.70
N ARG A 196 11.11 25.41 23.86
CA ARG A 196 9.67 25.15 24.09
C ARG A 196 8.81 25.97 23.11
N GLU A 197 9.18 27.23 22.88
CA GLU A 197 8.49 28.07 21.92
C GLU A 197 8.67 27.56 20.49
N SER A 198 9.89 27.17 20.07
CA SER A 198 10.16 26.55 18.77
C SER A 198 9.36 25.28 18.56
N MET A 199 9.31 24.38 19.57
CA MET A 199 8.52 23.16 19.56
C MET A 199 7.02 23.43 19.45
N ARG A 200 6.52 24.48 20.12
CA ARG A 200 5.12 24.89 20.06
C ARG A 200 4.74 25.34 18.66
N GLN A 201 5.53 26.22 18.03
CA GLN A 201 5.28 26.74 16.70
C GLN A 201 5.49 25.67 15.63
N GLY A 202 6.49 24.81 15.75
CA GLY A 202 6.81 23.72 14.84
C GLY A 202 6.06 22.42 15.12
N LYS A 203 5.02 22.44 15.96
CA LYS A 203 4.16 21.25 16.29
C LYS A 203 4.97 20.03 16.73
N GLY A 204 5.88 20.22 17.68
CA GLY A 204 6.74 19.16 18.21
C GLY A 204 8.05 18.95 17.45
N THR A 205 8.35 19.79 16.49
CA THR A 205 9.60 19.79 15.71
C THR A 205 10.29 21.16 15.81
N MET A 206 11.62 21.16 15.92
CA MET A 206 12.43 22.34 15.83
C MET A 206 13.69 22.10 15.01
N ALA A 207 14.37 23.15 14.63
CA ALA A 207 15.68 23.09 14.00
C ALA A 207 16.65 24.08 14.67
N VAL A 208 17.91 23.69 14.70
CA VAL A 208 19.03 24.55 15.10
C VAL A 208 19.85 24.84 13.86
N TYR A 209 20.06 26.11 13.56
CA TYR A 209 20.93 26.56 12.48
C TYR A 209 22.19 27.14 13.08
N ASP A 210 23.35 26.63 12.68
CA ASP A 210 24.67 27.10 13.09
C ASP A 210 25.20 28.10 12.05
N TYR A 211 25.40 29.35 12.45
CA TYR A 211 25.92 30.40 11.58
C TYR A 211 27.39 30.20 11.15
N GLY A 212 28.15 29.37 11.92
CA GLY A 212 29.56 29.10 11.62
C GLY A 212 29.74 28.05 10.51
N THR A 213 28.90 27.03 10.49
CA THR A 213 28.96 25.93 9.54
C THR A 213 27.88 26.01 8.45
N GLU A 214 26.92 26.92 8.59
CA GLU A 214 25.73 27.06 7.75
C GLU A 214 24.88 25.76 7.69
N GLN A 215 25.06 24.88 8.67
CA GLN A 215 24.33 23.62 8.74
C GLN A 215 23.10 23.74 9.63
N GLN A 216 22.09 22.95 9.30
CA GLN A 216 20.85 22.83 10.05
C GLN A 216 20.70 21.43 10.61
N ARG A 217 20.34 21.33 11.89
CA ARG A 217 20.05 20.06 12.55
C ARG A 217 18.65 20.09 13.15
N PHE A 218 17.90 19.02 12.91
CA PHE A 218 16.53 18.89 13.36
C PHE A 218 16.44 18.12 14.67
N TYR A 219 15.48 18.54 15.51
CA TYR A 219 15.11 17.88 16.75
C TYR A 219 13.60 17.76 16.83
N SER A 220 13.11 16.65 17.36
CA SER A 220 11.67 16.39 17.40
C SER A 220 11.29 15.56 18.63
N ARG A 221 10.07 15.77 19.10
CA ARG A 221 9.38 14.89 20.04
C ARG A 221 8.79 13.65 19.34
N HIS A 222 8.73 13.67 18.00
CA HIS A 222 8.31 12.55 17.17
C HIS A 222 9.52 11.87 16.54
N LEU A 223 9.35 10.67 16.02
CA LEU A 223 10.41 9.97 15.28
C LEU A 223 10.87 10.80 14.09
N MET A 224 12.12 11.20 14.07
CA MET A 224 12.69 12.07 13.05
C MET A 224 14.15 11.73 12.79
N CYS A 225 14.56 11.83 11.51
CA CYS A 225 15.96 11.80 11.11
C CYS A 225 16.63 13.14 11.45
N PRO A 226 17.67 13.16 12.30
CA PRO A 226 18.30 14.41 12.74
C PRO A 226 18.95 15.22 11.63
N SER A 227 19.47 14.55 10.57
CA SER A 227 20.14 15.20 9.43
C SER A 227 19.19 15.76 8.38
N THR A 228 18.07 15.04 8.09
CA THR A 228 17.17 15.42 6.99
C THR A 228 15.86 16.05 7.45
N GLY A 229 15.48 15.88 8.71
CA GLY A 229 14.18 16.33 9.25
C GLY A 229 12.98 15.52 8.68
N VAL A 230 13.23 14.37 8.04
CA VAL A 230 12.15 13.42 7.68
C VAL A 230 11.60 12.85 8.96
N ALA A 231 10.28 12.93 9.15
CA ALA A 231 9.60 12.49 10.37
C ALA A 231 8.53 11.45 10.07
N PHE A 232 8.37 10.50 10.97
CA PHE A 232 7.27 9.52 10.95
C PHE A 232 6.39 9.71 12.19
N GLU A 233 5.11 9.32 12.06
CA GLU A 233 4.26 9.12 13.22
C GLU A 233 4.78 7.94 14.05
N ASP A 234 4.51 7.95 15.36
CA ASP A 234 4.83 6.82 16.21
C ASP A 234 4.11 5.56 15.71
N PRO A 235 4.81 4.43 15.63
CA PRO A 235 4.25 3.24 15.03
C PRO A 235 3.16 2.65 15.91
N ALA A 236 2.03 2.32 15.30
CA ALA A 236 0.94 1.59 15.91
C ALA A 236 0.66 0.29 15.14
N PRO A 237 -0.01 -0.72 15.69
CA PRO A 237 -0.25 -1.99 14.99
C PRO A 237 -0.93 -1.84 13.63
N HIS A 238 -1.76 -0.80 13.45
CA HIS A 238 -2.40 -0.52 12.16
C HIS A 238 -1.44 0.04 11.10
N THR A 239 -0.29 0.61 11.48
CA THR A 239 0.78 1.05 10.57
C THR A 239 1.36 -0.12 9.77
N PHE A 240 1.35 -1.31 10.36
CA PHE A 240 1.88 -2.55 9.77
C PHE A 240 0.79 -3.45 9.19
N SER A 241 -0.43 -2.95 9.04
CA SER A 241 -1.56 -3.73 8.52
C SER A 241 -1.86 -3.38 7.07
N PHE A 242 -1.76 -4.36 6.19
CA PHE A 242 -2.19 -4.21 4.80
C PHE A 242 -3.72 -4.14 4.63
N ASN A 243 -4.48 -4.39 5.71
CA ASN A 243 -5.94 -4.23 5.75
C ASN A 243 -6.38 -2.87 6.30
N SER A 244 -5.44 -2.04 6.77
CA SER A 244 -5.71 -0.71 7.29
C SER A 244 -5.31 0.37 6.28
N PRO A 245 -6.12 1.41 6.03
CA PRO A 245 -5.74 2.54 5.17
C PRO A 245 -4.44 3.24 5.60
N LYS A 246 -4.08 3.16 6.88
CA LYS A 246 -2.83 3.73 7.41
C LYS A 246 -1.59 2.91 7.07
N GLY A 247 -1.72 1.60 6.91
CA GLY A 247 -0.58 0.71 6.63
C GLY A 247 -0.55 0.18 5.19
N ALA A 248 -1.71 0.07 4.53
CA ALA A 248 -1.83 -0.48 3.19
C ALA A 248 -1.12 0.40 2.15
N CYS A 249 -0.46 -0.22 1.18
CA CYS A 249 0.03 0.46 -0.01
C CYS A 249 -1.13 1.17 -0.72
N PRO A 250 -1.06 2.49 -0.97
CA PRO A 250 -2.17 3.23 -1.55
C PRO A 250 -2.41 2.88 -3.02
N HIS A 251 -1.42 2.31 -3.73
CA HIS A 251 -1.55 1.93 -5.12
C HIS A 251 -2.36 0.64 -5.28
N CYS A 252 -1.96 -0.45 -4.61
CA CYS A 252 -2.65 -1.74 -4.69
C CYS A 252 -3.67 -1.96 -3.56
N ASN A 253 -3.95 -0.97 -2.72
CA ASN A 253 -4.85 -1.08 -1.57
C ASN A 253 -4.57 -2.29 -0.67
N GLY A 254 -3.29 -2.64 -0.50
CA GLY A 254 -2.86 -3.76 0.34
C GLY A 254 -2.98 -5.14 -0.30
N LEU A 255 -3.24 -5.23 -1.61
CA LEU A 255 -3.29 -6.51 -2.32
C LEU A 255 -1.90 -7.08 -2.60
N GLY A 256 -0.89 -6.23 -2.79
CA GLY A 256 0.49 -6.61 -3.09
C GLY A 256 0.73 -6.90 -4.56
N GLU A 257 -0.32 -6.95 -5.35
CA GLU A 257 -0.29 -7.20 -6.79
C GLU A 257 -1.18 -6.21 -7.52
N GLU A 258 -0.92 -6.05 -8.80
CA GLU A 258 -1.71 -5.24 -9.71
C GLU A 258 -2.08 -6.05 -10.94
N ALA A 259 -3.31 -5.86 -11.40
CA ALA A 259 -3.79 -6.48 -12.61
C ALA A 259 -3.32 -5.62 -13.80
N VAL A 260 -2.53 -6.22 -14.68
CA VAL A 260 -2.04 -5.59 -15.91
C VAL A 260 -2.56 -6.34 -17.12
N PHE A 261 -2.87 -5.64 -18.18
CA PHE A 261 -3.23 -6.27 -19.42
C PHE A 261 -2.03 -7.01 -20.03
N ASP A 262 -2.25 -8.25 -20.42
CA ASP A 262 -1.26 -9.08 -21.09
C ASP A 262 -1.41 -8.95 -22.59
N VAL A 263 -0.39 -8.42 -23.26
CA VAL A 263 -0.37 -8.22 -24.71
C VAL A 263 -0.57 -9.55 -25.44
N GLY A 264 0.04 -10.65 -24.97
CA GLY A 264 -0.11 -11.96 -25.59
C GLY A 264 -1.53 -12.54 -25.44
N LYS A 265 -2.28 -12.12 -24.41
CA LYS A 265 -3.69 -12.48 -24.26
C LYS A 265 -4.62 -11.59 -25.09
N ILE A 266 -4.25 -10.32 -25.28
CA ILE A 266 -4.97 -9.38 -26.14
C ILE A 266 -4.75 -9.74 -27.61
N ILE A 267 -3.51 -10.07 -27.98
CA ILE A 267 -3.11 -10.45 -29.34
C ILE A 267 -2.54 -11.87 -29.30
N PRO A 268 -3.39 -12.89 -29.30
CA PRO A 268 -2.94 -14.29 -29.16
C PRO A 268 -2.20 -14.81 -30.39
N ASP A 269 -2.44 -14.27 -31.57
CA ASP A 269 -1.70 -14.59 -32.82
C ASP A 269 -1.41 -13.30 -33.60
N ALA A 270 -0.19 -12.83 -33.52
CA ALA A 270 0.26 -11.60 -34.19
C ALA A 270 0.43 -11.78 -35.72
N ARG A 271 0.37 -13.01 -36.24
CA ARG A 271 0.41 -13.28 -37.69
C ARG A 271 -0.91 -12.94 -38.36
N LEU A 272 -2.00 -12.85 -37.61
CA LEU A 272 -3.29 -12.39 -38.10
C LEU A 272 -3.30 -10.87 -38.21
N SER A 273 -4.13 -10.39 -39.15
CA SER A 273 -4.43 -8.96 -39.29
C SER A 273 -5.53 -8.52 -38.30
N LEU A 274 -5.68 -7.21 -38.13
CA LEU A 274 -6.79 -6.66 -37.33
C LEU A 274 -8.15 -7.06 -37.92
N ARG A 275 -8.25 -7.17 -39.24
CA ARG A 275 -9.45 -7.61 -39.94
C ARG A 275 -9.78 -9.08 -39.66
N GLU A 276 -8.78 -9.93 -39.60
CA GLU A 276 -8.93 -11.36 -39.30
C GLU A 276 -9.20 -11.64 -37.82
N GLY A 277 -9.01 -10.66 -36.96
CA GLY A 277 -9.28 -10.74 -35.52
C GLY A 277 -8.05 -11.01 -34.67
N ALA A 278 -6.87 -10.52 -35.05
CA ALA A 278 -5.65 -10.59 -34.24
C ALA A 278 -5.85 -10.09 -32.81
N VAL A 279 -6.67 -9.05 -32.63
CA VAL A 279 -7.04 -8.52 -31.33
C VAL A 279 -8.27 -9.26 -30.81
N GLY A 280 -8.05 -10.22 -29.91
CA GLY A 280 -9.10 -11.10 -29.37
C GLY A 280 -10.34 -10.38 -28.82
N PRO A 281 -10.19 -9.31 -28.04
CA PRO A 281 -11.33 -8.51 -27.54
C PRO A 281 -12.21 -7.89 -28.63
N LEU A 282 -11.65 -7.53 -29.78
CA LEU A 282 -12.40 -6.97 -30.91
C LEU A 282 -13.08 -8.03 -31.76
N GLY A 283 -12.45 -9.21 -31.88
CA GLY A 283 -12.85 -10.24 -32.81
C GLY A 283 -12.60 -9.84 -34.24
N LYS A 284 -13.28 -10.53 -35.17
CA LYS A 284 -13.20 -10.23 -36.61
C LYS A 284 -13.81 -8.87 -36.94
N TYR A 285 -13.34 -8.30 -38.06
CA TYR A 285 -13.80 -7.03 -38.59
C TYR A 285 -15.32 -6.88 -38.57
N ARG A 286 -15.77 -5.75 -38.09
CA ARG A 286 -17.15 -5.28 -38.17
C ARG A 286 -17.14 -3.81 -38.58
N ASN A 287 -18.10 -3.40 -39.37
CA ASN A 287 -18.25 -1.99 -39.70
C ASN A 287 -18.78 -1.23 -38.48
N ASN A 288 -17.86 -0.77 -37.62
CA ASN A 288 -18.16 -0.01 -36.39
C ASN A 288 -17.10 1.07 -36.11
N MET A 289 -17.41 1.95 -35.19
CA MET A 289 -16.56 3.07 -34.81
C MET A 289 -15.15 2.66 -34.37
N LEU A 290 -14.98 1.51 -33.71
CA LEU A 290 -13.67 1.05 -33.26
C LEU A 290 -12.73 0.73 -34.43
N PHE A 291 -13.22 0.00 -35.45
CA PHE A 291 -12.42 -0.28 -36.63
C PHE A 291 -12.14 0.99 -37.44
N ALA A 292 -13.05 1.97 -37.45
CA ALA A 292 -12.79 3.27 -38.07
C ALA A 292 -11.68 4.05 -37.35
N ILE A 293 -11.62 3.98 -36.01
CA ILE A 293 -10.52 4.56 -35.22
C ILE A 293 -9.20 3.87 -35.57
N LEU A 294 -9.18 2.52 -35.59
CA LEU A 294 -7.99 1.74 -35.93
C LEU A 294 -7.51 2.01 -37.39
N GLU A 295 -8.41 2.25 -38.33
CA GLU A 295 -8.05 2.65 -39.69
C GLU A 295 -7.38 4.06 -39.69
N MET A 296 -7.86 5.00 -38.88
CA MET A 296 -7.21 6.31 -38.77
C MET A 296 -5.84 6.23 -38.08
N LEU A 297 -5.68 5.34 -37.09
CA LEU A 297 -4.37 5.01 -36.54
C LEU A 297 -3.44 4.43 -37.58
N GLY A 298 -3.95 3.49 -38.42
CA GLY A 298 -3.19 2.91 -39.53
C GLY A 298 -2.64 3.95 -40.47
N ARG A 299 -3.46 4.95 -40.85
CA ARG A 299 -3.01 6.09 -41.69
C ARG A 299 -1.94 6.96 -41.02
N ARG A 300 -1.94 7.07 -39.70
CA ARG A 300 -0.95 7.86 -38.93
C ARG A 300 0.37 7.11 -38.72
N TYR A 301 0.28 5.82 -38.50
CA TYR A 301 1.43 4.96 -38.14
C TYR A 301 1.84 3.99 -39.25
N ASP A 302 1.35 4.21 -40.47
CA ASP A 302 1.72 3.48 -41.69
C ASP A 302 1.46 1.97 -41.62
N PHE A 303 0.24 1.60 -41.20
CA PHE A 303 -0.28 0.23 -41.30
C PHE A 303 -1.71 0.19 -41.84
N THR A 304 -2.14 -0.95 -42.33
CA THR A 304 -3.51 -1.21 -42.74
C THR A 304 -4.19 -2.25 -41.87
N LEU A 305 -5.52 -2.32 -41.90
CA LEU A 305 -6.25 -3.34 -41.16
C LEU A 305 -6.02 -4.77 -41.69
N ASP A 306 -5.43 -4.91 -42.86
CA ASP A 306 -5.15 -6.17 -43.53
C ASP A 306 -3.71 -6.65 -43.30
N ASP A 307 -2.83 -5.81 -42.71
CA ASP A 307 -1.44 -6.17 -42.40
C ASP A 307 -1.38 -7.04 -41.13
N PRO A 308 -0.50 -8.06 -41.09
CA PRO A 308 -0.25 -8.82 -39.87
C PRO A 308 0.25 -7.91 -38.74
N VAL A 309 -0.27 -8.11 -37.55
CA VAL A 309 0.13 -7.27 -36.41
C VAL A 309 1.64 -7.37 -36.07
N GLU A 310 2.28 -8.51 -36.36
CA GLU A 310 3.74 -8.68 -36.20
C GLU A 310 4.56 -7.75 -37.11
N SER A 311 3.97 -7.18 -38.18
CA SER A 311 4.63 -6.22 -39.08
C SER A 311 4.53 -4.76 -38.57
N PHE A 312 3.76 -4.50 -37.53
CA PHE A 312 3.58 -3.14 -36.99
C PHE A 312 4.86 -2.64 -36.35
N SER A 313 5.13 -1.34 -36.49
CA SER A 313 6.17 -0.70 -35.69
C SER A 313 5.81 -0.73 -34.21
N GLU A 314 6.81 -0.61 -33.34
CA GLU A 314 6.59 -0.54 -31.88
C GLU A 314 5.67 0.62 -31.51
N GLU A 315 5.80 1.75 -32.21
CA GLU A 315 4.95 2.94 -32.02
C GLU A 315 3.50 2.67 -32.42
N ALA A 316 3.28 2.00 -33.57
CA ALA A 316 1.96 1.60 -34.03
C ALA A 316 1.28 0.64 -33.04
N LEU A 317 2.02 -0.37 -32.57
CA LEU A 317 1.51 -1.34 -31.62
C LEU A 317 1.17 -0.69 -30.27
N ASN A 318 2.02 0.22 -29.79
CA ASN A 318 1.77 0.98 -28.57
C ASN A 318 0.54 1.89 -28.72
N ALA A 319 0.37 2.54 -29.88
CA ALA A 319 -0.81 3.37 -30.13
C ALA A 319 -2.10 2.53 -30.15
N VAL A 320 -2.08 1.34 -30.72
CA VAL A 320 -3.23 0.42 -30.72
C VAL A 320 -3.55 -0.05 -29.29
N LEU A 321 -2.54 -0.42 -28.50
CA LEU A 321 -2.72 -1.02 -27.18
C LEU A 321 -2.98 0.00 -26.06
N TYR A 322 -2.24 1.12 -26.06
CA TYR A 322 -2.21 2.08 -24.94
C TYR A 322 -2.69 3.48 -25.30
N GLY A 323 -3.07 3.68 -26.58
CA GLY A 323 -3.64 4.95 -27.02
C GLY A 323 -2.67 5.90 -27.67
N ASP A 324 -3.25 7.01 -28.18
CA ASP A 324 -2.52 8.08 -28.84
C ASP A 324 -2.78 9.40 -28.12
N SER A 325 -1.72 10.20 -27.94
CA SER A 325 -1.81 11.50 -27.27
C SER A 325 -2.56 12.54 -28.11
N GLU A 326 -2.58 12.38 -29.44
CA GLU A 326 -3.26 13.29 -30.35
C GLU A 326 -4.62 12.75 -30.80
N PRO A 327 -5.68 13.58 -30.79
CA PRO A 327 -6.99 13.17 -31.27
C PRO A 327 -6.98 12.76 -32.75
N LEU A 328 -7.81 11.80 -33.09
CA LEU A 328 -8.01 11.31 -34.44
C LEU A 328 -9.25 11.95 -35.07
N THR A 329 -9.15 12.35 -36.33
CA THR A 329 -10.33 12.81 -37.09
C THR A 329 -10.98 11.62 -37.75
N VAL A 330 -12.09 11.15 -37.21
CA VAL A 330 -12.84 10.01 -37.70
C VAL A 330 -14.06 10.49 -38.49
N ASP A 331 -14.28 9.96 -39.70
CA ASP A 331 -15.48 10.21 -40.49
C ASP A 331 -16.59 9.24 -40.06
N LEU A 332 -17.63 9.79 -39.47
CA LEU A 332 -18.75 9.03 -38.92
C LEU A 332 -19.98 9.03 -39.85
N THR A 333 -19.82 9.48 -41.11
CA THR A 333 -20.94 9.60 -42.07
C THR A 333 -21.57 8.24 -42.41
N GLU A 334 -20.82 7.16 -42.31
CA GLU A 334 -21.31 5.79 -42.55
C GLU A 334 -21.95 5.12 -41.33
N PHE A 335 -21.80 5.72 -40.15
CA PHE A 335 -22.35 5.19 -38.89
C PHE A 335 -23.63 5.92 -38.55
N ALA A 336 -24.74 5.19 -38.50
CA ALA A 336 -26.09 5.71 -38.33
C ALA A 336 -26.24 6.83 -37.29
N ASN A 337 -26.82 7.96 -37.71
CA ASN A 337 -27.21 9.13 -36.92
C ASN A 337 -26.10 10.07 -36.37
N ALA A 338 -24.85 9.92 -36.73
CA ALA A 338 -23.77 10.82 -36.32
C ALA A 338 -23.03 11.39 -37.53
N GLY A 339 -23.71 12.17 -38.36
CA GLY A 339 -23.12 12.72 -39.61
C GLY A 339 -21.93 13.65 -39.34
N GLY A 340 -20.85 13.48 -40.13
CA GLY A 340 -19.71 14.36 -40.23
C GLY A 340 -18.42 13.85 -39.57
N LYS A 341 -17.34 14.61 -39.75
CA LYS A 341 -16.04 14.33 -39.18
C LYS A 341 -16.01 14.79 -37.72
N ARG A 342 -15.55 13.94 -36.82
CA ARG A 342 -15.36 14.26 -35.40
C ARG A 342 -13.95 13.97 -34.94
N LEU A 343 -13.46 14.79 -34.01
CA LEU A 343 -12.25 14.52 -33.25
C LEU A 343 -12.56 13.51 -32.14
N VAL A 344 -11.86 12.39 -32.14
CA VAL A 344 -12.02 11.29 -31.16
C VAL A 344 -10.66 11.03 -30.54
N SER A 345 -10.61 10.99 -29.21
CA SER A 345 -9.44 10.52 -28.47
C SER A 345 -9.46 8.99 -28.42
N TRP A 346 -8.33 8.38 -28.67
CA TRP A 346 -8.14 6.95 -28.53
C TRP A 346 -7.24 6.64 -27.34
N ASP A 347 -7.81 6.07 -26.28
CA ASP A 347 -7.10 5.76 -25.03
C ASP A 347 -6.47 4.34 -25.04
N GLY A 348 -6.57 3.62 -26.17
CA GLY A 348 -6.00 2.29 -26.35
C GLY A 348 -6.94 1.13 -26.01
N MET A 349 -6.57 -0.07 -26.50
CA MET A 349 -7.35 -1.30 -26.27
C MET A 349 -7.42 -1.66 -24.79
N ALA A 350 -6.36 -1.47 -24.03
CA ALA A 350 -6.31 -1.76 -22.61
C ALA A 350 -7.38 -0.96 -21.84
N GLU A 351 -7.42 0.36 -22.07
CA GLU A 351 -8.41 1.23 -21.44
C GLU A 351 -9.82 0.96 -21.95
N TRP A 352 -9.96 0.66 -23.26
CA TRP A 352 -11.25 0.29 -23.83
C TRP A 352 -11.82 -0.98 -23.21
N ILE A 353 -10.99 -2.03 -22.99
CA ILE A 353 -11.38 -3.24 -22.26
C ILE A 353 -11.80 -2.91 -20.83
N GLY A 354 -11.12 -1.96 -20.17
CA GLY A 354 -11.45 -1.50 -18.84
C GLY A 354 -12.81 -0.81 -18.73
N ARG A 355 -13.16 0.05 -19.70
CA ARG A 355 -14.37 0.90 -19.66
C ARG A 355 -15.63 0.26 -20.20
N ASN A 356 -15.53 -0.63 -21.17
CA ASN A 356 -16.70 -1.12 -21.93
C ASN A 356 -17.44 -2.30 -21.28
N PHE A 357 -17.06 -2.67 -20.06
CA PHE A 357 -17.77 -3.71 -19.35
C PHE A 357 -18.28 -3.18 -18.03
N ASP A 358 -19.60 -3.26 -17.89
CA ASP A 358 -20.37 -2.92 -16.70
C ASP A 358 -19.72 -3.61 -15.47
N GLU A 359 -19.12 -2.83 -14.56
CA GLU A 359 -18.49 -3.36 -13.35
C GLU A 359 -19.46 -4.18 -12.49
N ASP A 360 -20.76 -3.98 -12.66
CA ASP A 360 -21.82 -4.70 -11.96
C ASP A 360 -22.17 -6.07 -12.58
N SER A 361 -21.60 -6.41 -13.75
CA SER A 361 -21.88 -7.66 -14.45
C SER A 361 -20.80 -8.71 -14.17
N LYS A 362 -21.13 -9.78 -13.41
CA LYS A 362 -20.23 -10.95 -13.21
C LYS A 362 -19.73 -11.58 -14.51
N ARG A 363 -20.43 -11.39 -15.63
CA ARG A 363 -20.04 -11.89 -16.96
C ARG A 363 -18.98 -11.00 -17.59
N GLY A 364 -19.07 -9.68 -17.41
CA GLY A 364 -18.08 -8.70 -17.84
C GLY A 364 -16.75 -8.85 -17.08
N GLU A 365 -16.82 -9.04 -15.77
CA GLU A 365 -15.64 -9.26 -14.92
C GLU A 365 -14.86 -10.51 -15.36
N LYS A 366 -15.52 -11.66 -15.52
CA LYS A 366 -14.88 -12.90 -16.01
C LYS A 366 -14.29 -12.76 -17.41
N TRP A 367 -14.90 -11.96 -18.28
CA TRP A 367 -14.38 -11.72 -19.62
C TRP A 367 -13.13 -10.85 -19.56
N ARG A 368 -13.12 -9.79 -18.78
CA ARG A 368 -11.95 -8.92 -18.56
C ARG A 368 -10.78 -9.69 -17.95
N GLU A 369 -11.02 -10.54 -16.97
CA GLU A 369 -10.01 -11.38 -16.31
C GLU A 369 -9.20 -12.24 -17.28
N GLN A 370 -9.78 -12.62 -18.43
CA GLN A 370 -9.08 -13.42 -19.45
C GLN A 370 -7.89 -12.69 -20.06
N PHE A 371 -7.89 -11.36 -20.05
CA PHE A 371 -6.84 -10.52 -20.66
C PHE A 371 -5.88 -9.94 -19.60
N LEU A 372 -6.11 -10.26 -18.34
CA LEU A 372 -5.28 -9.78 -17.24
C LEU A 372 -4.24 -10.82 -16.81
N VAL A 373 -3.13 -10.31 -16.30
CA VAL A 373 -2.14 -11.04 -15.54
C VAL A 373 -1.84 -10.25 -14.27
N TYR A 374 -1.68 -10.96 -13.15
CA TYR A 374 -1.36 -10.34 -11.89
C TYR A 374 0.16 -10.31 -11.73
N LYS A 375 0.71 -9.12 -11.52
CA LYS A 375 2.14 -8.88 -11.27
C LYS A 375 2.32 -8.26 -9.88
N PRO A 376 3.48 -8.44 -9.24
CA PRO A 376 3.79 -7.70 -8.02
C PRO A 376 3.58 -6.20 -8.25
N CYS A 377 2.91 -5.54 -7.31
CA CYS A 377 2.62 -4.10 -7.39
C CYS A 377 3.91 -3.30 -7.60
N SER A 378 3.93 -2.44 -8.60
CA SER A 378 5.08 -1.61 -9.00
C SER A 378 5.56 -0.66 -7.89
N VAL A 379 4.66 -0.24 -7.00
CA VAL A 379 4.99 0.70 -5.91
C VAL A 379 5.52 -0.01 -4.67
N CYS A 380 4.87 -1.11 -4.23
CA CYS A 380 5.27 -1.78 -3.00
C CYS A 380 6.08 -3.06 -3.22
N GLY A 381 6.33 -3.48 -4.47
CA GLY A 381 7.09 -4.69 -4.80
C GLY A 381 6.52 -5.97 -4.19
N GLY A 382 5.20 -6.03 -3.95
CA GLY A 382 4.56 -7.18 -3.32
C GLY A 382 4.44 -7.12 -1.79
N SER A 383 5.07 -6.13 -1.11
CA SER A 383 5.03 -6.02 0.36
C SER A 383 3.66 -5.70 0.96
N ARG A 384 2.71 -5.23 0.15
CA ARG A 384 1.34 -4.81 0.54
C ARG A 384 1.28 -3.56 1.41
N LEU A 385 2.42 -3.05 1.88
CA LEU A 385 2.52 -1.98 2.86
C LEU A 385 3.02 -0.68 2.23
N ARG A 386 2.78 0.42 2.94
CA ARG A 386 3.38 1.72 2.63
C ARG A 386 4.89 1.67 2.85
N SER A 387 5.63 2.50 2.11
CA SER A 387 7.09 2.60 2.22
C SER A 387 7.56 3.00 3.61
N GLU A 388 6.79 3.84 4.34
CA GLU A 388 7.10 4.24 5.70
C GLU A 388 7.09 3.06 6.68
N ALA A 389 6.12 2.13 6.54
CA ALA A 389 6.04 0.95 7.39
C ALA A 389 7.26 0.01 7.22
N LEU A 390 7.88 0.02 6.05
CA LEU A 390 9.07 -0.80 5.74
C LEU A 390 10.36 -0.22 6.32
N GLN A 391 10.32 1.02 6.83
CA GLN A 391 11.46 1.65 7.48
C GLN A 391 11.62 1.23 8.95
N PHE A 392 10.62 0.57 9.51
CA PHE A 392 10.69 0.01 10.88
C PHE A 392 11.29 -1.39 10.82
N ARG A 393 12.38 -1.61 11.58
CA ARG A 393 13.16 -2.86 11.54
C ARG A 393 13.44 -3.42 12.92
N ILE A 394 13.51 -4.75 13.00
CA ILE A 394 14.00 -5.52 14.15
C ILE A 394 15.13 -6.41 13.65
N GLY A 395 16.33 -6.30 14.21
CA GLY A 395 17.49 -7.05 13.72
C GLY A 395 17.80 -6.80 12.24
N GLY A 396 17.62 -5.57 11.77
CA GLY A 396 17.84 -5.16 10.38
C GLY A 396 16.74 -5.53 9.39
N ARG A 397 15.71 -6.29 9.82
CA ARG A 397 14.62 -6.78 8.96
C ARG A 397 13.31 -6.03 9.18
N ASN A 398 12.62 -5.65 8.11
CA ASN A 398 11.28 -5.10 8.18
C ASN A 398 10.21 -6.20 8.22
N ILE A 399 8.97 -5.82 8.54
CA ILE A 399 7.86 -6.77 8.70
C ILE A 399 7.53 -7.55 7.40
N ALA A 400 7.70 -6.94 6.22
CA ALA A 400 7.42 -7.62 4.95
C ALA A 400 8.49 -8.67 4.65
N GLU A 401 9.77 -8.37 4.89
CA GLU A 401 10.87 -9.32 4.75
C GLU A 401 10.68 -10.54 5.67
N VAL A 402 10.28 -10.30 6.92
CA VAL A 402 10.02 -11.38 7.87
C VAL A 402 8.79 -12.20 7.48
N SER A 403 7.74 -11.53 7.00
CA SER A 403 6.52 -12.24 6.54
C SER A 403 6.72 -13.06 5.26
N ALA A 404 7.75 -12.73 4.47
CA ALA A 404 8.13 -13.48 3.27
C ALA A 404 9.05 -14.69 3.54
N MET A 405 9.51 -14.87 4.78
CA MET A 405 10.31 -16.06 5.15
C MET A 405 9.48 -17.33 5.11
N SER A 406 10.15 -18.47 4.89
CA SER A 406 9.54 -19.76 5.18
C SER A 406 9.21 -19.86 6.67
N ILE A 407 8.27 -20.73 7.03
CA ILE A 407 7.92 -20.95 8.46
C ILE A 407 9.14 -21.39 9.26
N SER A 408 10.02 -22.22 8.66
CA SER A 408 11.27 -22.66 9.29
C SER A 408 12.22 -21.51 9.54
N ASP A 409 12.51 -20.70 8.52
CA ASP A 409 13.44 -19.55 8.63
C ASP A 409 12.90 -18.53 9.62
N PHE A 410 11.58 -18.34 9.61
CA PHE A 410 10.93 -17.43 10.55
C PHE A 410 11.02 -17.95 12.00
N ALA A 411 10.86 -19.23 12.24
CA ALA A 411 11.04 -19.83 13.55
C ALA A 411 12.50 -19.70 14.04
N ASP A 412 13.48 -19.93 13.16
CA ASP A 412 14.90 -19.75 13.48
C ASP A 412 15.22 -18.28 13.79
N TRP A 413 14.68 -17.34 13.03
CA TRP A 413 14.82 -15.92 13.33
C TRP A 413 14.18 -15.54 14.66
N MET A 414 12.95 -16.03 14.93
CA MET A 414 12.24 -15.80 16.19
C MET A 414 12.94 -16.41 17.40
N SER A 415 13.72 -17.49 17.23
CA SER A 415 14.46 -18.08 18.33
C SER A 415 15.56 -17.16 18.87
N ARG A 416 16.13 -16.32 18.00
CA ARG A 416 17.23 -15.38 18.30
C ARG A 416 16.81 -13.92 18.38
N ILE A 417 15.52 -13.60 18.26
CA ILE A 417 15.04 -12.22 18.16
C ILE A 417 15.41 -11.37 19.38
N GLU A 418 15.53 -11.97 20.57
CA GLU A 418 15.85 -11.28 21.82
C GLU A 418 17.27 -10.70 21.84
N GLU A 419 18.17 -11.20 20.98
CA GLU A 419 19.54 -10.66 20.82
C GLU A 419 19.51 -9.23 20.24
N HIS A 420 18.43 -8.87 19.55
CA HIS A 420 18.27 -7.57 18.91
C HIS A 420 17.59 -6.53 19.81
N PHE A 421 17.13 -6.92 21.00
CA PHE A 421 16.41 -6.08 21.92
C PHE A 421 17.28 -5.55 23.05
N THR A 422 17.03 -4.29 23.43
CA THR A 422 17.45 -3.75 24.73
C THR A 422 16.68 -4.43 25.86
N GLU A 423 17.14 -4.30 27.12
CA GLU A 423 16.43 -4.85 28.28
C GLU A 423 14.96 -4.37 28.37
N LYS A 424 14.73 -3.10 28.05
CA LYS A 424 13.38 -2.51 28.04
C LYS A 424 12.51 -3.12 26.93
N GLU A 425 13.03 -3.21 25.72
CA GLU A 425 12.33 -3.79 24.56
C GLU A 425 12.03 -5.28 24.80
N ARG A 426 12.97 -6.02 25.40
CA ARG A 426 12.79 -7.44 25.75
C ARG A 426 11.61 -7.64 26.70
N LYS A 427 11.51 -6.83 27.77
CA LYS A 427 10.38 -6.90 28.71
C LYS A 427 9.04 -6.59 28.02
N ILE A 428 9.02 -5.62 27.12
CA ILE A 428 7.80 -5.24 26.37
C ILE A 428 7.41 -6.33 25.38
N ALA A 429 8.36 -6.96 24.70
CA ALA A 429 8.12 -7.93 23.65
C ALA A 429 7.87 -9.36 24.15
N GLN A 430 8.21 -9.67 25.41
CA GLN A 430 8.26 -11.04 25.97
C GLN A 430 7.00 -11.87 25.70
N GLU A 431 5.83 -11.35 26.05
CA GLU A 431 4.56 -12.09 25.87
C GLU A 431 4.23 -12.24 24.38
N VAL A 432 4.47 -11.22 23.56
CA VAL A 432 4.20 -11.27 22.11
C VAL A 432 5.11 -12.30 21.42
N VAL A 433 6.39 -12.33 21.79
CA VAL A 433 7.36 -13.29 21.25
C VAL A 433 6.97 -14.72 21.63
N LYS A 434 6.52 -14.94 22.87
CA LYS A 434 6.03 -16.24 23.35
C LYS A 434 4.84 -16.73 22.51
N GLU A 435 3.83 -15.89 22.31
CA GLU A 435 2.63 -16.21 21.52
C GLU A 435 2.96 -16.56 20.06
N ILE A 436 3.89 -15.84 19.44
CA ILE A 436 4.35 -16.15 18.08
C ILE A 436 5.07 -17.50 18.05
N ARG A 437 5.98 -17.77 19.01
CA ARG A 437 6.73 -19.04 19.09
C ARG A 437 5.80 -20.24 19.28
N GLU A 438 4.76 -20.13 20.10
CA GLU A 438 3.78 -21.20 20.32
C GLU A 438 3.01 -21.54 19.05
N ARG A 439 2.56 -20.53 18.29
CA ARG A 439 1.88 -20.72 17.00
C ARG A 439 2.79 -21.32 15.93
N LEU A 440 4.04 -20.85 15.86
CA LEU A 440 5.04 -21.40 14.95
C LEU A 440 5.35 -22.87 15.25
N ARG A 441 5.51 -23.23 16.53
CA ARG A 441 5.70 -24.62 16.94
C ARG A 441 4.56 -25.49 16.45
N PHE A 442 3.32 -25.06 16.65
CA PHE A 442 2.15 -25.81 16.16
C PHE A 442 2.17 -26.00 14.64
N LEU A 443 2.48 -24.95 13.86
CA LEU A 443 2.57 -25.05 12.41
C LEU A 443 3.65 -26.03 11.95
N ILE A 444 4.79 -26.05 12.65
CA ILE A 444 5.89 -26.99 12.37
C ILE A 444 5.46 -28.42 12.70
N GLU A 445 4.82 -28.65 13.84
CA GLU A 445 4.35 -29.98 14.28
C GLU A 445 3.31 -30.57 13.33
N VAL A 446 2.45 -29.75 12.69
CA VAL A 446 1.49 -30.23 11.67
C VAL A 446 2.09 -30.33 10.27
N GLY A 447 3.40 -30.12 10.09
CA GLY A 447 4.11 -30.33 8.82
C GLY A 447 4.07 -29.17 7.83
N SER A 448 3.63 -27.97 8.23
CA SER A 448 3.65 -26.75 7.41
C SER A 448 5.03 -26.08 7.49
N VAL A 449 6.03 -26.55 6.73
CA VAL A 449 7.42 -26.15 7.01
C VAL A 449 8.13 -25.35 5.92
N SER A 450 8.55 -25.96 4.84
CA SER A 450 9.55 -25.37 3.95
C SER A 450 8.97 -24.53 2.81
N TYR A 451 7.74 -24.78 2.41
CA TYR A 451 7.09 -24.11 1.28
C TYR A 451 6.00 -23.11 1.69
N THR A 452 5.72 -23.00 3.00
CA THR A 452 4.68 -22.12 3.52
C THR A 452 5.28 -20.84 4.03
N HIS A 453 4.81 -19.71 3.53
CA HIS A 453 5.16 -18.35 3.98
C HIS A 453 3.91 -17.71 4.61
N LEU A 454 4.10 -16.77 5.55
CA LEU A 454 2.99 -16.07 6.19
C LEU A 454 2.13 -15.27 5.21
N THR A 455 2.71 -14.86 4.08
CA THR A 455 2.03 -14.08 3.01
C THR A 455 1.26 -14.94 2.02
N LEU A 456 1.45 -16.27 2.03
CA LEU A 456 0.71 -17.15 1.12
C LEU A 456 -0.79 -17.08 1.40
N PRO A 457 -1.63 -16.98 0.34
CA PRO A 457 -3.07 -17.14 0.50
C PRO A 457 -3.40 -18.47 1.14
N THR A 458 -4.40 -18.51 1.99
CA THR A 458 -4.95 -19.78 2.51
C THR A 458 -5.72 -20.46 1.38
N ILE A 459 -5.23 -21.61 0.95
CA ILE A 459 -5.85 -22.44 -0.08
C ILE A 459 -6.96 -23.25 0.55
#